data_4bcb6d1288d14b55e864ac7aa6ef4f11
#
_entry.id   4bcb6d1288d14b55e864ac7aa6ef4f11
#
_cell.length_a   1.000
_cell.length_b   1.000
_cell.length_c   1.000
_cell.angle_alpha   90.00
_cell.angle_beta   90.00
_cell.angle_gamma   90.00
#
_symmetry.space_group_name_H-M   'P 1'
#
loop_
_entity.id
_entity.type
_entity.pdbx_description
1 polymer ?
#
loop_
_entity_poly.entity_id
_entity_poly.type
_entity_poly.pdbx_seq_one_letter_code
_entity_poly.pdbx_strand_id
1 'polypeptide(L)'
;IVCLVIALYGFIEATANPFGLDRDNAEYVRATFVLTGLWYLVFALPLFFFAPDRPATGLSMGQATRAGFRQLKESIGHVRQYRDIVRFLIARMLYTDGLATIFTFGGVYAAGTFNMDSGEVLKFAIALNVTAGLGALGFSWIDDALGGRNTILLSLCGLGASALAILLVETATGFWVWGMILG
;
A
#
# COMPACT_ATOMS: atom_id res chain seq x y z
N ILE A 1 -8.61 2.32 -5.69
CA ILE A 1 -9.88 3.00 -5.35
C ILE A 1 -11.05 2.31 -6.04
N VAL A 2 -11.08 2.18 -7.38
CA VAL A 2 -12.23 1.60 -8.11
C VAL A 2 -12.60 0.21 -7.58
N CYS A 3 -11.62 -0.69 -7.41
CA CYS A 3 -11.86 -2.03 -6.84
C CYS A 3 -12.44 -1.96 -5.42
N LEU A 4 -11.97 -1.04 -4.59
CA LEU A 4 -12.50 -0.81 -3.23
C LEU A 4 -13.95 -0.31 -3.25
N VAL A 5 -14.29 0.58 -4.17
CA VAL A 5 -15.65 1.09 -4.35
C VAL A 5 -16.59 -0.05 -4.81
N ILE A 6 -16.14 -0.89 -5.75
CA ILE A 6 -16.90 -2.06 -6.20
C ILE A 6 -17.08 -3.05 -5.04
N ALA A 7 -16.05 -3.30 -4.23
CA ALA A 7 -16.14 -4.17 -3.06
C ALA A 7 -17.14 -3.64 -2.03
N LEU A 8 -17.12 -2.32 -1.75
CA LEU A 8 -18.03 -1.70 -0.80
C LEU A 8 -19.47 -1.79 -1.26
N TYR A 9 -19.80 -1.21 -2.40
CA TYR A 9 -21.20 -1.09 -2.85
C TYR A 9 -21.73 -2.36 -3.50
N GLY A 10 -20.86 -3.20 -4.09
CA GLY A 10 -21.26 -4.45 -4.74
C GLY A 10 -21.42 -5.65 -3.79
N PHE A 11 -20.71 -5.64 -2.67
CA PHE A 11 -20.70 -6.79 -1.75
C PHE A 11 -21.03 -6.43 -0.30
N ILE A 12 -20.42 -5.39 0.27
CA ILE A 12 -20.53 -5.10 1.70
C ILE A 12 -21.82 -4.34 2.03
N GLU A 13 -22.13 -3.26 1.33
CA GLU A 13 -23.34 -2.44 1.52
C GLU A 13 -24.50 -2.82 0.57
N ALA A 14 -24.32 -3.81 -0.31
CA ALA A 14 -25.38 -4.23 -1.21
C ALA A 14 -26.64 -4.64 -0.44
N THR A 15 -27.71 -3.89 -0.60
CA THR A 15 -29.04 -4.22 -0.03
C THR A 15 -29.68 -5.40 -0.74
N ALA A 16 -29.45 -5.52 -2.06
CA ALA A 16 -29.82 -6.70 -2.81
C ALA A 16 -28.62 -7.67 -2.77
N ASN A 17 -28.86 -8.93 -2.39
CA ASN A 17 -27.84 -9.97 -2.41
C ASN A 17 -27.81 -10.62 -3.82
N PRO A 18 -27.14 -10.01 -4.82
CA PRO A 18 -27.25 -10.44 -6.21
C PRO A 18 -26.64 -11.82 -6.46
N PHE A 19 -25.80 -12.28 -5.52
CA PHE A 19 -25.10 -13.57 -5.62
C PHE A 19 -25.58 -14.59 -4.59
N GLY A 20 -26.62 -14.29 -3.78
CA GLY A 20 -27.12 -15.21 -2.75
C GLY A 20 -26.12 -15.50 -1.63
N LEU A 21 -25.16 -14.59 -1.38
CA LEU A 21 -24.09 -14.77 -0.40
C LEU A 21 -24.63 -14.68 1.03
N ASP A 22 -24.24 -15.64 1.86
CA ASP A 22 -24.66 -15.71 3.25
C ASP A 22 -23.89 -14.64 4.08
N ARG A 23 -24.67 -13.80 4.78
CA ARG A 23 -24.11 -12.75 5.65
C ARG A 23 -23.62 -13.29 6.98
N ASP A 24 -24.27 -14.33 7.50
CA ASP A 24 -23.91 -14.92 8.80
C ASP A 24 -22.54 -15.61 8.75
N ASN A 25 -22.20 -16.18 7.59
CA ASN A 25 -20.91 -16.82 7.33
C ASN A 25 -19.87 -15.88 6.70
N ALA A 26 -20.14 -14.58 6.63
CA ALA A 26 -19.28 -13.56 6.03
C ALA A 26 -18.84 -13.88 4.59
N GLU A 27 -19.68 -14.57 3.81
CA GLU A 27 -19.36 -14.96 2.44
C GLU A 27 -19.16 -13.75 1.52
N TYR A 28 -19.87 -12.66 1.79
CA TYR A 28 -19.73 -11.39 1.10
C TYR A 28 -18.31 -10.79 1.25
N VAL A 29 -17.69 -10.95 2.44
CA VAL A 29 -16.29 -10.53 2.66
C VAL A 29 -15.33 -11.45 1.89
N ARG A 30 -15.59 -12.77 1.93
CA ARG A 30 -14.76 -13.75 1.19
C ARG A 30 -14.83 -13.55 -0.31
N ALA A 31 -15.96 -13.14 -0.85
CA ALA A 31 -16.14 -12.84 -2.27
C ALA A 31 -15.27 -11.66 -2.74
N THR A 32 -14.93 -10.71 -1.86
CA THR A 32 -14.02 -9.60 -2.20
C THR A 32 -12.60 -10.07 -2.53
N PHE A 33 -12.15 -11.20 -1.97
CA PHE A 33 -10.85 -11.80 -2.34
C PHE A 33 -10.87 -12.32 -3.79
N VAL A 34 -11.99 -12.93 -4.20
CA VAL A 34 -12.17 -13.39 -5.59
C VAL A 34 -12.20 -12.18 -6.54
N LEU A 35 -12.95 -11.14 -6.18
CA LEU A 35 -12.98 -9.88 -6.93
C LEU A 35 -11.57 -9.31 -7.10
N THR A 36 -10.79 -9.25 -6.02
CA THR A 36 -9.43 -8.73 -6.05
C THR A 36 -8.53 -9.59 -6.94
N GLY A 37 -8.64 -10.92 -6.86
CA GLY A 37 -7.88 -11.84 -7.72
C GLY A 37 -8.20 -11.65 -9.20
N LEU A 38 -9.49 -11.54 -9.56
CA LEU A 38 -9.92 -11.26 -10.93
C LEU A 38 -9.45 -9.88 -11.41
N TRP A 39 -9.49 -8.87 -10.54
CA TRP A 39 -9.00 -7.53 -10.84
C TRP A 39 -7.51 -7.56 -11.20
N TYR A 40 -6.68 -8.20 -10.37
CA TYR A 40 -5.27 -8.37 -10.68
C TYR A 40 -5.03 -9.13 -11.96
N LEU A 41 -5.77 -10.22 -12.21
CA LEU A 41 -5.65 -11.01 -13.42
C LEU A 41 -5.92 -10.18 -14.67
N VAL A 42 -7.04 -9.43 -14.69
CA VAL A 42 -7.43 -8.60 -15.84
C VAL A 42 -6.37 -7.53 -16.13
N PHE A 43 -5.87 -6.83 -15.08
CA PHE A 43 -4.86 -5.78 -15.26
C PHE A 43 -3.45 -6.31 -15.47
N ALA A 44 -3.17 -7.59 -15.17
CA ALA A 44 -1.93 -8.25 -15.51
C ALA A 44 -1.89 -8.77 -16.96
N LEU A 45 -3.04 -9.04 -17.59
CA LEU A 45 -3.10 -9.53 -18.98
C LEU A 45 -2.31 -8.68 -19.97
N PRO A 46 -2.39 -7.34 -19.97
CA PRO A 46 -1.61 -6.52 -20.88
C PRO A 46 -0.10 -6.73 -20.76
N LEU A 47 0.39 -7.05 -19.56
CA LEU A 47 1.81 -7.35 -19.36
C LEU A 47 2.23 -8.58 -20.17
N PHE A 48 1.40 -9.63 -20.19
CA PHE A 48 1.71 -10.85 -20.91
C PHE A 48 1.62 -10.69 -22.44
N PHE A 49 0.76 -9.80 -22.92
CA PHE A 49 0.57 -9.60 -24.36
C PHE A 49 1.46 -8.52 -24.96
N PHE A 50 1.82 -7.50 -24.20
CA PHE A 50 2.53 -6.32 -24.71
C PHE A 50 3.96 -6.16 -24.21
N ALA A 51 4.37 -6.90 -23.14
CA ALA A 51 5.75 -6.81 -22.68
C ALA A 51 6.63 -7.69 -23.58
N PRO A 52 7.64 -7.10 -24.26
CA PRO A 52 8.56 -7.87 -25.08
C PRO A 52 9.45 -8.74 -24.19
N ASP A 53 9.53 -10.02 -24.52
CA ASP A 53 10.46 -10.94 -23.86
C ASP A 53 11.92 -10.56 -24.19
N ARG A 54 12.78 -10.61 -23.20
CA ARG A 54 14.21 -10.50 -23.44
C ARG A 54 14.70 -11.76 -24.14
N PRO A 55 15.64 -11.63 -25.11
CA PRO A 55 16.21 -12.80 -25.77
C PRO A 55 16.78 -13.76 -24.72
N ALA A 56 16.49 -15.05 -24.91
CA ALA A 56 16.97 -16.09 -24.02
C ALA A 56 18.52 -16.07 -23.96
N THR A 57 19.07 -16.06 -22.76
CA THR A 57 20.52 -16.02 -22.54
C THR A 57 21.25 -17.30 -22.91
N GLY A 58 20.51 -18.37 -23.28
CA GLY A 58 21.08 -19.69 -23.61
C GLY A 58 21.75 -20.42 -22.43
N LEU A 59 21.69 -19.84 -21.24
CA LEU A 59 22.28 -20.44 -20.04
C LEU A 59 21.39 -21.56 -19.49
N SER A 60 21.98 -22.67 -19.09
CA SER A 60 21.26 -23.68 -18.31
C SER A 60 20.81 -23.10 -16.96
N MET A 61 19.75 -23.66 -16.33
CA MET A 61 19.23 -23.21 -15.04
C MET A 61 20.34 -23.09 -13.97
N GLY A 62 21.24 -24.08 -13.89
CA GLY A 62 22.35 -24.06 -12.94
C GLY A 62 23.38 -22.97 -13.25
N GLN A 63 23.65 -22.70 -14.53
CA GLN A 63 24.56 -21.62 -14.94
C GLN A 63 23.95 -20.24 -14.67
N ALA A 64 22.66 -20.07 -14.94
CA ALA A 64 21.92 -18.85 -14.67
C ALA A 64 21.89 -18.53 -13.16
N THR A 65 21.59 -19.53 -12.31
CA THR A 65 21.61 -19.39 -10.86
C THR A 65 23.01 -19.00 -10.34
N ARG A 66 24.05 -19.70 -10.81
CA ARG A 66 25.43 -19.39 -10.42
C ARG A 66 25.88 -18.00 -10.88
N ALA A 67 25.50 -17.59 -12.09
CA ALA A 67 25.77 -16.25 -12.61
C ALA A 67 25.05 -15.18 -11.77
N GLY A 68 23.78 -15.40 -11.40
CA GLY A 68 23.01 -14.51 -10.52
C GLY A 68 23.65 -14.36 -9.14
N PHE A 69 24.06 -15.46 -8.50
CA PHE A 69 24.77 -15.39 -7.21
C PHE A 69 26.11 -14.67 -7.31
N ARG A 70 26.86 -14.90 -8.39
CA ARG A 70 28.12 -14.19 -8.62
C ARG A 70 27.89 -12.69 -8.77
N GLN A 71 26.93 -12.28 -9.59
CA GLN A 71 26.56 -10.89 -9.78
C GLN A 71 26.08 -10.23 -8.47
N LEU A 72 25.29 -10.95 -7.67
CA LEU A 72 24.85 -10.47 -6.37
C LEU A 72 26.06 -10.27 -5.42
N LYS A 73 26.97 -11.22 -5.36
CA LYS A 73 28.21 -11.12 -4.56
C LYS A 73 29.08 -9.96 -5.00
N GLU A 74 29.25 -9.76 -6.29
CA GLU A 74 29.99 -8.61 -6.86
C GLU A 74 29.31 -7.29 -6.49
N SER A 75 27.99 -7.20 -6.64
CA SER A 75 27.21 -6.02 -6.23
C SER A 75 27.35 -5.73 -4.73
N ILE A 76 27.26 -6.74 -3.88
CA ILE A 76 27.48 -6.60 -2.43
C ILE A 76 28.93 -6.18 -2.12
N GLY A 77 29.90 -6.68 -2.87
CA GLY A 77 31.31 -6.25 -2.74
C GLY A 77 31.53 -4.76 -3.02
N HIS A 78 30.76 -4.20 -3.95
CA HIS A 78 30.82 -2.78 -4.30
C HIS A 78 29.97 -1.88 -3.38
N VAL A 79 29.15 -2.44 -2.51
CA VAL A 79 28.28 -1.73 -1.55
C VAL A 79 29.07 -0.76 -0.67
N ARG A 80 30.30 -1.10 -0.29
CA ARG A 80 31.18 -0.21 0.47
C ARG A 80 31.52 1.09 -0.28
N GLN A 81 31.56 1.05 -1.59
CA GLN A 81 31.88 2.19 -2.45
C GLN A 81 30.69 3.18 -2.54
N TYR A 82 29.46 2.66 -2.34
CA TYR A 82 28.21 3.42 -2.42
C TYR A 82 27.51 3.52 -1.06
N ARG A 83 28.28 3.84 -0.02
CA ARG A 83 27.80 3.85 1.37
C ARG A 83 26.54 4.71 1.58
N ASP A 84 26.43 5.84 0.90
CA ASP A 84 25.28 6.73 1.06
C ASP A 84 24.03 6.17 0.36
N ILE A 85 24.19 5.49 -0.77
CA ILE A 85 23.09 4.78 -1.44
C ILE A 85 22.58 3.64 -0.54
N VAL A 86 23.48 2.89 0.09
CA VAL A 86 23.09 1.80 1.01
C VAL A 86 22.36 2.33 2.22
N ARG A 87 22.83 3.42 2.83
CA ARG A 87 22.13 4.08 3.94
C ARG A 87 20.74 4.54 3.54
N PHE A 88 20.62 5.14 2.36
CA PHE A 88 19.32 5.55 1.80
C PHE A 88 18.40 4.35 1.59
N LEU A 89 18.89 3.25 1.00
CA LEU A 89 18.09 2.04 0.78
C LEU A 89 17.62 1.41 2.10
N ILE A 90 18.48 1.35 3.11
CA ILE A 90 18.10 0.84 4.44
C ILE A 90 17.03 1.75 5.09
N ALA A 91 17.24 3.06 5.04
CA ALA A 91 16.27 4.03 5.57
C ALA A 91 14.92 3.91 4.84
N ARG A 92 14.95 3.76 3.50
CA ARG A 92 13.75 3.56 2.70
C ARG A 92 13.04 2.25 3.03
N MET A 93 13.79 1.16 3.23
CA MET A 93 13.24 -0.14 3.60
C MET A 93 12.50 -0.04 4.94
N LEU A 94 13.13 0.51 5.97
CA LEU A 94 12.52 0.71 7.31
C LEU A 94 11.28 1.61 7.25
N TYR A 95 11.36 2.71 6.51
CA TYR A 95 10.24 3.62 6.32
C TYR A 95 9.07 2.95 5.59
N THR A 96 9.34 2.23 4.50
CA THR A 96 8.30 1.55 3.73
C THR A 96 7.62 0.44 4.54
N ASP A 97 8.39 -0.29 5.34
CA ASP A 97 7.87 -1.33 6.24
C ASP A 97 6.98 -0.74 7.34
N GLY A 98 7.42 0.38 7.94
CA GLY A 98 6.62 1.13 8.91
C GLY A 98 5.29 1.62 8.31
N LEU A 99 5.31 2.20 7.11
CA LEU A 99 4.10 2.61 6.40
C LEU A 99 3.17 1.43 6.11
N ALA A 100 3.70 0.35 5.55
CA ALA A 100 2.91 -0.84 5.26
C ALA A 100 2.24 -1.39 6.53
N THR A 101 2.94 -1.36 7.65
CA THR A 101 2.40 -1.75 8.95
C THR A 101 1.25 -0.85 9.39
N ILE A 102 1.42 0.48 9.35
CA ILE A 102 0.38 1.44 9.72
C ILE A 102 -0.88 1.23 8.86
N PHE A 103 -0.73 1.10 7.54
CA PHE A 103 -1.87 0.90 6.65
C PHE A 103 -2.54 -0.47 6.84
N THR A 104 -1.78 -1.51 7.10
CA THR A 104 -2.32 -2.87 7.30
C THR A 104 -3.06 -2.98 8.63
N PHE A 105 -2.47 -2.50 9.71
CA PHE A 105 -3.04 -2.59 11.05
C PHE A 105 -4.02 -1.46 11.37
N GLY A 106 -4.03 -0.36 10.62
CA GLY A 106 -4.96 0.76 10.82
C GLY A 106 -6.43 0.34 10.78
N GLY A 107 -6.79 -0.56 9.87
CA GLY A 107 -8.15 -1.12 9.80
C GLY A 107 -8.50 -2.01 10.99
N VAL A 108 -7.56 -2.83 11.47
CA VAL A 108 -7.72 -3.67 12.66
C VAL A 108 -7.87 -2.80 13.91
N TYR A 109 -7.07 -1.75 14.01
CA TYR A 109 -7.14 -0.78 15.10
C TYR A 109 -8.49 -0.03 15.12
N ALA A 110 -8.97 0.40 13.95
CA ALA A 110 -10.27 1.06 13.79
C ALA A 110 -11.43 0.15 14.25
N ALA A 111 -11.43 -1.11 13.84
CA ALA A 111 -12.43 -2.09 14.23
C ALA A 111 -12.34 -2.42 15.73
N GLY A 112 -11.14 -2.63 16.27
CA GLY A 112 -10.94 -3.06 17.66
C GLY A 112 -11.12 -1.95 18.69
N THR A 113 -10.72 -0.71 18.38
CA THR A 113 -10.73 0.41 19.33
C THR A 113 -12.02 1.23 19.24
N PHE A 114 -12.51 1.46 18.01
CA PHE A 114 -13.67 2.31 17.76
C PHE A 114 -14.93 1.51 17.38
N ASN A 115 -14.88 0.18 17.40
CA ASN A 115 -15.96 -0.74 17.04
C ASN A 115 -16.54 -0.44 15.63
N MET A 116 -15.69 0.01 14.69
CA MET A 116 -16.11 0.26 13.32
C MET A 116 -16.45 -1.07 12.63
N ASP A 117 -17.55 -1.07 11.90
CA ASP A 117 -17.92 -2.22 11.09
C ASP A 117 -17.07 -2.32 9.82
N SER A 118 -17.18 -3.45 9.09
CA SER A 118 -16.42 -3.67 7.87
C SER A 118 -16.68 -2.63 6.78
N GLY A 119 -17.90 -2.09 6.72
CA GLY A 119 -18.29 -1.03 5.79
C GLY A 119 -17.62 0.29 6.13
N GLU A 120 -17.62 0.67 7.41
CA GLU A 120 -16.96 1.89 7.91
C GLU A 120 -15.44 1.84 7.71
N VAL A 121 -14.81 0.70 8.01
CA VAL A 121 -13.37 0.49 7.77
C VAL A 121 -13.03 0.62 6.29
N LEU A 122 -13.88 0.10 5.40
CA LEU A 122 -13.65 0.21 3.97
C LEU A 122 -13.87 1.63 3.44
N LYS A 123 -14.87 2.36 3.94
CA LYS A 123 -15.07 3.79 3.65
C LYS A 123 -13.85 4.60 4.08
N PHE A 124 -13.34 4.32 5.28
CA PHE A 124 -12.12 4.94 5.78
C PHE A 124 -10.91 4.64 4.86
N ALA A 125 -10.74 3.40 4.41
CA ALA A 125 -9.68 3.04 3.48
C ALA A 125 -9.80 3.76 2.12
N ILE A 126 -11.03 3.95 1.62
CA ILE A 126 -11.28 4.73 0.40
C ILE A 126 -10.91 6.21 0.62
N ALA A 127 -11.34 6.81 1.73
CA ALA A 127 -11.01 8.18 2.08
C ALA A 127 -9.48 8.38 2.20
N LEU A 128 -8.77 7.49 2.88
CA LEU A 128 -7.31 7.47 2.97
C LEU A 128 -6.64 7.44 1.58
N ASN A 129 -7.11 6.60 0.67
CA ASN A 129 -6.56 6.53 -0.69
C ASN A 129 -6.82 7.81 -1.50
N VAL A 130 -7.94 8.48 -1.27
CA VAL A 130 -8.25 9.77 -1.92
C VAL A 130 -7.34 10.86 -1.37
N THR A 131 -7.19 10.96 -0.05
CA THR A 131 -6.30 11.95 0.58
C THR A 131 -4.84 11.71 0.21
N ALA A 132 -4.39 10.45 0.16
CA ALA A 132 -3.05 10.09 -0.34
C ALA A 132 -2.82 10.57 -1.78
N GLY A 133 -3.82 10.39 -2.67
CA GLY A 133 -3.74 10.87 -4.04
C GLY A 133 -3.67 12.40 -4.14
N LEU A 134 -4.51 13.11 -3.37
CA LEU A 134 -4.49 14.57 -3.31
C LEU A 134 -3.19 15.08 -2.66
N GLY A 135 -2.73 14.44 -1.60
CA GLY A 135 -1.48 14.72 -0.94
C GLY A 135 -0.29 14.58 -1.88
N ALA A 136 -0.23 13.50 -2.67
CA ALA A 136 0.83 13.31 -3.65
C ALA A 136 0.90 14.45 -4.69
N LEU A 137 -0.25 14.95 -5.14
CA LEU A 137 -0.30 16.12 -6.03
C LEU A 137 0.16 17.41 -5.33
N GLY A 138 -0.30 17.66 -4.10
CA GLY A 138 0.09 18.82 -3.33
C GLY A 138 1.58 18.82 -2.97
N PHE A 139 2.09 17.68 -2.52
CA PHE A 139 3.52 17.53 -2.16
C PHE A 139 4.45 17.62 -3.38
N SER A 140 3.97 17.34 -4.61
CA SER A 140 4.75 17.58 -5.83
C SER A 140 5.17 19.05 -5.96
N TRP A 141 4.26 20.00 -5.67
CA TRP A 141 4.59 21.43 -5.70
C TRP A 141 5.51 21.86 -4.56
N ILE A 142 5.35 21.23 -3.40
CA ILE A 142 6.24 21.47 -2.24
C ILE A 142 7.65 20.95 -2.57
N ASP A 143 7.75 19.79 -3.23
CA ASP A 143 9.02 19.20 -3.64
C ASP A 143 9.79 20.10 -4.61
N ASP A 144 9.11 20.68 -5.58
CA ASP A 144 9.69 21.65 -6.52
C ASP A 144 10.19 22.92 -5.81
N ALA A 145 9.52 23.35 -4.72
CA ALA A 145 9.86 24.57 -3.99
C ALA A 145 10.95 24.38 -2.92
N LEU A 146 10.87 23.30 -2.15
CA LEU A 146 11.74 23.05 -0.98
C LEU A 146 12.87 22.05 -1.26
N GLY A 147 12.78 21.29 -2.35
CA GLY A 147 13.69 20.20 -2.70
C GLY A 147 13.42 18.89 -1.96
N GLY A 148 13.70 17.77 -2.61
CA GLY A 148 13.28 16.43 -2.17
C GLY A 148 13.67 16.04 -0.75
N ARG A 149 14.84 16.48 -0.26
CA ARG A 149 15.27 16.19 1.11
C ARG A 149 14.32 16.80 2.16
N ASN A 150 13.98 18.08 1.99
CA ASN A 150 13.13 18.79 2.95
C ASN A 150 11.69 18.30 2.88
N THR A 151 11.21 17.97 1.69
CA THR A 151 9.90 17.37 1.48
C THR A 151 9.76 16.01 2.17
N ILE A 152 10.77 15.15 2.06
CA ILE A 152 10.78 13.86 2.78
C ILE A 152 10.78 14.06 4.29
N LEU A 153 11.58 14.99 4.82
CA LEU A 153 11.61 15.29 6.25
C LEU A 153 10.27 15.83 6.74
N LEU A 154 9.65 16.74 5.99
CA LEU A 154 8.33 17.29 6.30
C LEU A 154 7.26 16.19 6.34
N SER A 155 7.24 15.31 5.31
CA SER A 155 6.31 14.18 5.24
C SER A 155 6.50 13.22 6.40
N LEU A 156 7.74 12.87 6.76
CA LEU A 156 8.03 12.00 7.90
C LEU A 156 7.62 12.60 9.24
N CYS A 157 7.85 13.90 9.43
CA CYS A 157 7.38 14.61 10.63
C CYS A 157 5.85 14.65 10.70
N GLY A 158 5.18 14.92 9.56
CA GLY A 158 3.73 14.91 9.47
C GLY A 158 3.13 13.53 9.77
N LEU A 159 3.68 12.48 9.17
CA LEU A 159 3.31 11.09 9.44
C LEU A 159 3.48 10.72 10.92
N GLY A 160 4.64 11.05 11.50
CA GLY A 160 4.92 10.78 12.91
C GLY A 160 3.96 11.51 13.84
N ALA A 161 3.71 12.79 13.58
CA ALA A 161 2.76 13.60 14.36
C ALA A 161 1.32 13.05 14.24
N SER A 162 0.88 12.70 13.03
CA SER A 162 -0.46 12.13 12.79
C SER A 162 -0.62 10.77 13.47
N ALA A 163 0.39 9.91 13.38
CA ALA A 163 0.39 8.60 14.05
C ALA A 163 0.30 8.75 15.58
N LEU A 164 1.07 9.68 16.18
CA LEU A 164 0.99 9.97 17.61
C LEU A 164 -0.36 10.55 18.00
N ALA A 165 -0.92 11.46 17.18
CA ALA A 165 -2.23 12.04 17.43
C ALA A 165 -3.33 10.96 17.40
N ILE A 166 -3.27 10.00 16.47
CA ILE A 166 -4.21 8.87 16.40
C ILE A 166 -4.20 8.04 17.69
N LEU A 167 -3.03 7.84 18.32
CA LEU A 167 -2.93 7.10 19.58
C LEU A 167 -3.54 7.85 20.78
N LEU A 168 -3.62 9.17 20.70
CA LEU A 168 -4.16 10.03 21.78
C LEU A 168 -5.66 10.33 21.60
N VAL A 169 -6.23 9.99 20.46
CA VAL A 169 -7.63 10.24 20.16
C VAL A 169 -8.51 9.12 20.67
N GLU A 170 -9.56 9.48 21.42
CA GLU A 170 -10.54 8.56 21.98
C GLU A 170 -11.85 8.51 21.17
N THR A 171 -11.99 9.34 20.13
CA THR A 171 -13.22 9.47 19.34
C THR A 171 -13.04 8.96 17.91
N ALA A 172 -14.04 8.28 17.37
CA ALA A 172 -14.04 7.83 15.97
C ALA A 172 -13.86 9.00 14.99
N THR A 173 -14.50 10.16 15.26
CA THR A 173 -14.33 11.35 14.40
C THR A 173 -12.89 11.87 14.40
N GLY A 174 -12.25 11.90 15.56
CA GLY A 174 -10.84 12.29 15.66
C GLY A 174 -9.92 11.32 14.91
N PHE A 175 -10.19 10.02 15.01
CA PHE A 175 -9.48 8.99 14.25
C PHE A 175 -9.62 9.22 12.73
N TRP A 176 -10.82 9.56 12.24
CA TRP A 176 -11.03 9.89 10.83
C TRP A 176 -10.21 11.09 10.37
N VAL A 177 -10.24 12.18 11.14
CA VAL A 177 -9.51 13.42 10.81
C VAL A 177 -8.01 13.18 10.73
N TRP A 178 -7.43 12.60 11.77
CA TRP A 178 -5.99 12.34 11.81
C TRP A 178 -5.55 11.25 10.83
N GLY A 179 -6.42 10.27 10.59
CA GLY A 179 -6.20 9.27 9.55
C GLY A 179 -6.14 9.89 8.16
N MET A 180 -7.06 10.79 7.82
CA MET A 180 -7.02 11.51 6.53
C MET A 180 -5.79 12.41 6.38
N ILE A 181 -5.26 12.96 7.47
CA ILE A 181 -4.00 13.74 7.44
C ILE A 181 -2.80 12.81 7.26
N LEU A 182 -2.88 11.59 7.77
CA LEU A 182 -1.84 10.58 7.64
C LEU A 182 -1.74 10.03 6.20
N GLY A 183 -2.88 9.89 5.48
CA GLY A 183 -2.94 9.46 4.07
C GLY A 183 -2.47 10.53 3.12
#